data_8a754323a5d67eeb5f7fc4ec6ec7aa16
#
_entry.id   8a754323a5d67eeb5f7fc4ec6ec7aa16
#
_cell.length_a   1.000
_cell.length_b   1.000
_cell.length_c   1.000
_cell.angle_alpha   90.00
_cell.angle_beta   90.00
_cell.angle_gamma   90.00
#
_symmetry.space_group_name_H-M   'P 1'
#
loop_
_entity.id
_entity.type
_entity.pdbx_description
1 polymer ?
#
loop_
_entity_poly.entity_id
_entity_poly.type
_entity_poly.pdbx_seq_one_letter_code
_entity_poly.pdbx_strand_id
1 'polypeptide(L)'
;MRVIIVGSGRVGAGMASQLAEEGHEVVILDTRTESFRRLAPGFSGQALRGDGTDTSVLERAGARECEWFFALTNGDNRNILAAQLAREHFGIPHVLCKINDPVRAKTYATLGIDTINRTEM
;
A
#
# COMPACT_ATOMS: atom_id res chain seq x y z
N MET A 1 12.53 6.54 -6.05
CA MET A 1 12.08 6.09 -4.71
C MET A 1 11.50 4.70 -4.81
N ARG A 2 11.62 3.94 -3.75
CA ARG A 2 10.97 2.63 -3.67
C ARG A 2 9.63 2.76 -2.96
N VAL A 3 8.58 2.25 -3.61
CA VAL A 3 7.20 2.37 -3.14
C VAL A 3 6.56 0.99 -3.09
N ILE A 4 5.89 0.70 -1.98
CA ILE A 4 5.07 -0.51 -1.85
C ILE A 4 3.61 -0.10 -1.76
N ILE A 5 2.76 -0.73 -2.56
CA ILE A 5 1.32 -0.53 -2.55
C ILE A 5 0.65 -1.87 -2.24
N VAL A 6 -0.17 -1.91 -1.21
CA VAL A 6 -0.96 -3.10 -0.86
C VAL A 6 -2.39 -2.87 -1.33
N GLY A 7 -2.83 -3.70 -2.26
CA GLY A 7 -4.17 -3.63 -2.83
C GLY A 7 -4.16 -3.11 -4.26
N SER A 8 -4.47 -3.99 -5.22
CA SER A 8 -4.54 -3.66 -6.64
C SER A 8 -5.99 -3.44 -7.07
N GLY A 9 -6.69 -2.58 -6.33
CA GLY A 9 -7.98 -2.06 -6.75
C GLY A 9 -7.79 -0.91 -7.73
N ARG A 10 -8.84 -0.15 -8.00
CA ARG A 10 -8.77 0.97 -8.94
C ARG A 10 -7.72 2.01 -8.51
N VAL A 11 -7.75 2.39 -7.24
CA VAL A 11 -6.84 3.42 -6.74
C VAL A 11 -5.42 2.90 -6.70
N GLY A 12 -5.20 1.71 -6.11
CA GLY A 12 -3.87 1.14 -5.99
C GLY A 12 -3.22 0.86 -7.33
N ALA A 13 -3.94 0.23 -8.25
CA ALA A 13 -3.42 -0.08 -9.58
C ALA A 13 -3.13 1.19 -10.39
N GLY A 14 -4.01 2.20 -10.29
CA GLY A 14 -3.80 3.47 -10.97
C GLY A 14 -2.57 4.19 -10.44
N MET A 15 -2.43 4.23 -9.12
CA MET A 15 -1.27 4.85 -8.46
C MET A 15 0.01 4.12 -8.83
N ALA A 16 0.01 2.78 -8.77
CA ALA A 16 1.17 1.98 -9.12
C ALA A 16 1.63 2.23 -10.55
N SER A 17 0.67 2.26 -11.48
CA SER A 17 0.97 2.49 -12.89
C SER A 17 1.59 3.86 -13.12
N GLN A 18 1.02 4.88 -12.49
CA GLN A 18 1.53 6.25 -12.65
C GLN A 18 2.91 6.42 -12.04
N LEU A 19 3.11 5.91 -10.82
CA LEU A 19 4.40 6.04 -10.15
C LEU A 19 5.50 5.28 -10.90
N ALA A 20 5.20 4.10 -11.43
CA ALA A 20 6.16 3.35 -12.24
C ALA A 20 6.52 4.10 -13.51
N GLU A 21 5.54 4.73 -14.17
CA GLU A 21 5.77 5.55 -15.35
C GLU A 21 6.66 6.74 -15.04
N GLU A 22 6.56 7.28 -13.84
CA GLU A 22 7.39 8.40 -13.38
C GLU A 22 8.79 7.99 -12.95
N GLY A 23 9.12 6.70 -13.05
CA GLY A 23 10.47 6.21 -12.78
C GLY A 23 10.71 5.68 -11.38
N HIS A 24 9.68 5.57 -10.55
CA HIS A 24 9.82 5.00 -9.22
C HIS A 24 9.85 3.48 -9.26
N GLU A 25 10.55 2.86 -8.31
CA GLU A 25 10.53 1.41 -8.14
C GLU A 25 9.27 1.04 -7.36
N VAL A 26 8.30 0.44 -8.03
CA VAL A 26 7.00 0.14 -7.45
C VAL A 26 6.82 -1.37 -7.31
N VAL A 27 6.43 -1.80 -6.11
CA VAL A 27 5.98 -3.16 -5.86
C VAL A 27 4.52 -3.06 -5.42
N ILE A 28 3.63 -3.75 -6.12
CA ILE A 28 2.23 -3.81 -5.74
C ILE A 28 1.88 -5.21 -5.30
N LEU A 29 1.19 -5.32 -4.17
CA LEU A 29 0.80 -6.58 -3.54
C LEU A 29 -0.71 -6.75 -3.60
N ASP A 30 -1.16 -7.95 -3.90
CA ASP A 30 -2.55 -8.32 -3.77
C ASP A 30 -2.63 -9.84 -3.56
N THR A 31 -3.61 -10.30 -2.79
CA THR A 31 -3.82 -11.73 -2.60
C THR A 31 -4.43 -12.39 -3.83
N ARG A 32 -5.01 -11.60 -4.72
CA ARG A 32 -5.72 -12.07 -5.91
C ARG A 32 -4.99 -11.60 -7.17
N THR A 33 -4.42 -12.54 -7.91
CA THR A 33 -3.68 -12.21 -9.13
C THR A 33 -4.56 -11.55 -10.20
N GLU A 34 -5.87 -11.81 -10.20
CA GLU A 34 -6.81 -11.20 -11.14
C GLU A 34 -6.83 -9.68 -11.00
N SER A 35 -6.57 -9.18 -9.81
CA SER A 35 -6.56 -7.74 -9.54
C SER A 35 -5.45 -7.01 -10.31
N PHE A 36 -4.40 -7.71 -10.71
CA PHE A 36 -3.29 -7.11 -11.45
C PHE A 36 -3.67 -6.75 -12.90
N ARG A 37 -4.83 -7.19 -13.37
CA ARG A 37 -5.34 -6.78 -14.68
C ARG A 37 -5.62 -5.29 -14.78
N ARG A 38 -5.79 -4.63 -13.63
CA ARG A 38 -6.02 -3.19 -13.57
C ARG A 38 -4.77 -2.36 -13.80
N LEU A 39 -3.60 -2.99 -13.76
CA LEU A 39 -2.34 -2.31 -14.03
C LEU A 39 -2.27 -1.94 -15.52
N ALA A 40 -1.66 -0.79 -15.80
CA ALA A 40 -1.52 -0.33 -17.18
C ALA A 40 -0.72 -1.32 -18.02
N PRO A 41 -1.02 -1.44 -19.33
CA PRO A 41 -0.18 -2.24 -20.22
C PRO A 41 1.26 -1.75 -20.18
N GLY A 42 2.20 -2.69 -20.06
CA GLY A 42 3.61 -2.32 -19.97
C GLY A 42 4.06 -1.85 -18.61
N PHE A 43 3.28 -2.12 -17.56
CA PHE A 43 3.65 -1.79 -16.20
C PHE A 43 5.08 -2.29 -15.90
N SER A 44 5.97 -1.36 -15.55
CA SER A 44 7.39 -1.66 -15.35
C SER A 44 7.74 -2.06 -13.92
N GLY A 45 6.78 -1.96 -12.99
CA GLY A 45 7.00 -2.37 -11.60
C GLY A 45 6.88 -3.86 -11.41
N GLN A 46 6.77 -4.28 -10.16
CA GLN A 46 6.65 -5.68 -9.78
C GLN A 46 5.29 -5.91 -9.13
N ALA A 47 4.54 -6.89 -9.64
CA ALA A 47 3.29 -7.31 -9.06
C ALA A 47 3.51 -8.64 -8.34
N LEU A 48 3.33 -8.66 -7.03
CA LEU A 48 3.53 -9.83 -6.19
C LEU A 48 2.23 -10.29 -5.57
N ARG A 49 1.92 -11.57 -5.74
CA ARG A 49 0.81 -12.17 -5.03
C ARG A 49 1.23 -12.39 -3.57
N GLY A 50 0.49 -11.82 -2.64
CA GLY A 50 0.77 -12.00 -1.23
C GLY A 50 -0.10 -11.13 -0.36
N ASP A 51 -0.08 -11.42 0.93
CA ASP A 51 -0.84 -10.68 1.94
C ASP A 51 0.06 -9.60 2.54
N GLY A 52 -0.35 -8.34 2.41
CA GLY A 52 0.39 -7.21 2.95
C GLY A 52 0.41 -7.13 4.47
N THR A 53 -0.26 -8.05 5.16
CA THR A 53 -0.19 -8.19 6.62
C THR A 53 0.78 -9.30 7.06
N ASP A 54 1.48 -9.90 6.12
CA ASP A 54 2.47 -10.94 6.38
C ASP A 54 3.87 -10.36 6.28
N THR A 55 4.63 -10.38 7.37
CA THR A 55 5.97 -9.79 7.42
C THR A 55 6.92 -10.44 6.41
N SER A 56 6.79 -11.73 6.15
CA SER A 56 7.65 -12.40 5.18
C SER A 56 7.37 -11.93 3.76
N VAL A 57 6.12 -11.62 3.45
CA VAL A 57 5.74 -11.07 2.15
C VAL A 57 6.29 -9.65 1.99
N LEU A 58 6.15 -8.82 3.02
CA LEU A 58 6.67 -7.46 3.01
C LEU A 58 8.19 -7.44 2.90
N GLU A 59 8.87 -8.39 3.57
CA GLU A 59 10.32 -8.55 3.46
C GLU A 59 10.73 -8.81 2.00
N ARG A 60 10.04 -9.75 1.34
CA ARG A 60 10.31 -10.07 -0.07
C ARG A 60 10.00 -8.90 -1.01
N ALA A 61 9.04 -8.06 -0.62
CA ALA A 61 8.70 -6.89 -1.41
C ALA A 61 9.72 -5.75 -1.27
N GLY A 62 10.70 -5.90 -0.37
CA GLY A 62 11.72 -4.88 -0.17
C GLY A 62 11.33 -3.82 0.83
N ALA A 63 10.52 -4.16 1.84
CA ALA A 63 10.03 -3.18 2.81
C ALA A 63 11.15 -2.48 3.59
N ARG A 64 12.29 -3.14 3.78
CA ARG A 64 13.40 -2.54 4.54
C ARG A 64 14.03 -1.35 3.81
N GLU A 65 13.96 -1.32 2.50
CA GLU A 65 14.49 -0.22 1.68
C GLU A 65 13.39 0.68 1.14
N CYS A 66 12.16 0.49 1.60
CA CYS A 66 11.00 1.23 1.12
C CYS A 66 10.94 2.63 1.75
N GLU A 67 10.57 3.62 0.96
CA GLU A 67 10.41 5.00 1.42
C GLU A 67 8.94 5.37 1.61
N TRP A 68 8.07 4.85 0.75
CA TRP A 68 6.63 5.13 0.78
C TRP A 68 5.83 3.85 0.76
N PHE A 69 4.85 3.75 1.63
CA PHE A 69 3.99 2.58 1.76
C PHE A 69 2.53 3.01 1.76
N PHE A 70 1.73 2.36 0.92
CA PHE A 70 0.30 2.66 0.80
C PHE A 70 -0.51 1.38 1.03
N ALA A 71 -1.40 1.39 2.03
CA ALA A 71 -2.32 0.27 2.27
C ALA A 71 -3.71 0.68 1.76
N LEU A 72 -4.10 0.14 0.62
CA LEU A 72 -5.26 0.58 -0.15
C LEU A 72 -6.23 -0.57 -0.47
N THR A 73 -6.33 -1.57 0.40
CA THR A 73 -7.32 -2.64 0.25
C THR A 73 -8.71 -2.16 0.62
N ASN A 74 -9.72 -3.00 0.44
CA ASN A 74 -11.09 -2.67 0.83
C ASN A 74 -11.37 -2.82 2.32
N GLY A 75 -10.46 -3.43 3.08
CA GLY A 75 -10.67 -3.68 4.50
C GLY A 75 -9.90 -2.72 5.39
N ASP A 76 -10.60 -1.95 6.22
CA ASP A 76 -9.97 -1.01 7.15
C ASP A 76 -9.00 -1.71 8.09
N ASN A 77 -9.40 -2.83 8.69
CA ASN A 77 -8.54 -3.57 9.62
C ASN A 77 -7.28 -4.08 8.95
N ARG A 78 -7.40 -4.57 7.72
CA ARG A 78 -6.26 -5.06 6.95
C ARG A 78 -5.30 -3.92 6.61
N ASN A 79 -5.85 -2.78 6.21
CA ASN A 79 -5.05 -1.59 5.90
C ASN A 79 -4.30 -1.08 7.14
N ILE A 80 -4.99 -1.04 8.29
CA ILE A 80 -4.40 -0.63 9.55
C ILE A 80 -3.25 -1.55 9.94
N LEU A 81 -3.48 -2.87 9.90
CA LEU A 81 -2.45 -3.83 10.29
C LEU A 81 -1.23 -3.75 9.37
N ALA A 82 -1.44 -3.67 8.06
CA ALA A 82 -0.34 -3.51 7.11
C ALA A 82 0.44 -2.23 7.38
N ALA A 83 -0.26 -1.13 7.63
CA ALA A 83 0.37 0.16 7.92
C ALA A 83 1.18 0.13 9.21
N GLN A 84 0.67 -0.52 10.25
CA GLN A 84 1.39 -0.66 11.52
C GLN A 84 2.67 -1.49 11.34
N LEU A 85 2.60 -2.59 10.58
CA LEU A 85 3.78 -3.39 10.29
C LEU A 85 4.81 -2.57 9.51
N ALA A 86 4.37 -1.82 8.52
CA ALA A 86 5.25 -0.98 7.72
C ALA A 86 5.97 0.05 8.59
N ARG A 87 5.23 0.71 9.46
CA ARG A 87 5.76 1.76 10.32
C ARG A 87 6.63 1.22 11.44
N GLU A 88 6.12 0.25 12.19
CA GLU A 88 6.73 -0.19 13.44
C GLU A 88 7.76 -1.30 13.24
N HIS A 89 7.49 -2.25 12.35
CA HIS A 89 8.39 -3.37 12.13
C HIS A 89 9.49 -3.03 11.13
N PHE A 90 9.16 -2.32 10.05
CA PHE A 90 10.11 -2.01 8.99
C PHE A 90 10.65 -0.59 9.03
N GLY A 91 10.06 0.29 9.81
CA GLY A 91 10.53 1.66 9.95
C GLY A 91 10.39 2.50 8.69
N ILE A 92 9.40 2.22 7.86
CA ILE A 92 9.18 2.96 6.63
C ILE A 92 8.79 4.40 6.99
N PRO A 93 9.47 5.41 6.42
CA PRO A 93 9.27 6.79 6.86
C PRO A 93 7.92 7.40 6.49
N HIS A 94 7.34 6.98 5.35
CA HIS A 94 6.06 7.54 4.90
C HIS A 94 5.05 6.41 4.69
N VAL A 95 4.04 6.37 5.55
CA VAL A 95 3.01 5.33 5.54
C VAL A 95 1.64 5.97 5.44
N LEU A 96 0.89 5.61 4.39
CA LEU A 96 -0.50 6.04 4.21
C LEU A 96 -1.41 4.82 4.21
N CYS A 97 -2.58 5.00 4.76
CA CYS A 97 -3.53 3.93 4.97
C CYS A 97 -4.94 4.43 4.64
N LYS A 98 -5.64 3.70 3.78
CA LYS A 98 -7.03 4.01 3.49
C LYS A 98 -7.92 3.49 4.62
N ILE A 99 -8.68 4.37 5.24
CA ILE A 99 -9.64 4.03 6.30
C ILE A 99 -10.97 4.69 5.95
N ASN A 100 -12.01 3.89 5.81
CA ASN A 100 -13.34 4.39 5.47
C ASN A 100 -14.06 4.99 6.67
N ASP A 101 -13.74 4.53 7.89
CA ASP A 101 -14.34 5.04 9.12
C ASP A 101 -13.60 6.31 9.57
N PRO A 102 -14.22 7.49 9.55
CA PRO A 102 -13.55 8.74 9.91
C PRO A 102 -13.09 8.82 11.36
N VAL A 103 -13.77 8.14 12.29
CA VAL A 103 -13.34 8.11 13.69
C VAL A 103 -12.02 7.36 13.83
N ARG A 104 -11.91 6.21 13.18
CA ARG A 104 -10.67 5.42 13.20
C ARG A 104 -9.54 6.14 12.50
N ALA A 105 -9.83 6.83 11.39
CA ALA A 105 -8.83 7.61 10.67
C ALA A 105 -8.19 8.66 11.57
N LYS A 106 -9.01 9.36 12.35
CA LYS A 106 -8.54 10.39 13.27
C LYS A 106 -7.63 9.80 14.35
N THR A 107 -8.00 8.66 14.90
CA THR A 107 -7.22 7.97 15.93
C THR A 107 -5.84 7.57 15.40
N TYR A 108 -5.78 6.99 14.19
CA TYR A 108 -4.51 6.52 13.64
C TYR A 108 -3.62 7.64 13.16
N ALA A 109 -4.17 8.78 12.80
CA ALA A 109 -3.37 9.96 12.46
C ALA A 109 -2.51 10.40 13.65
N THR A 110 -3.04 10.28 14.89
CA THR A 110 -2.28 10.63 16.08
C THR A 110 -1.13 9.67 16.36
N LEU A 111 -1.14 8.47 15.74
CA LEU A 111 -0.06 7.49 15.89
C LEU A 111 1.00 7.61 14.78
N GLY A 112 0.94 8.67 13.99
CA GLY A 112 1.92 8.90 12.93
C GLY A 112 1.64 8.15 11.64
N ILE A 113 0.42 7.61 11.48
CA ILE A 113 -0.03 6.95 10.26
C ILE A 113 -0.98 7.89 9.54
N ASP A 114 -0.58 8.36 8.37
CA ASP A 114 -1.44 9.21 7.55
C ASP A 114 -2.58 8.37 6.96
N THR A 115 -3.77 8.95 6.90
CA THR A 115 -4.94 8.22 6.44
C THR A 115 -5.60 8.91 5.26
N ILE A 116 -6.21 8.10 4.39
CA ILE A 116 -7.00 8.56 3.27
C ILE A 116 -8.44 8.09 3.51
N ASN A 117 -9.38 9.04 3.60
CA ASN A 117 -10.78 8.72 3.82
C ASN A 117 -11.58 9.05 2.56
N ARG A 118 -12.14 8.02 1.92
CA ARG A 118 -12.89 8.20 0.67
C ARG A 118 -14.17 9.00 0.84
N THR A 119 -14.75 8.98 2.02
CA THR A 119 -16.02 9.68 2.26
C THR A 119 -15.83 11.20 2.33
N GLU A 120 -14.60 11.66 2.51
CA GLU A 120 -14.28 13.08 2.57
C GLU A 120 -13.76 13.63 1.24
N MET A 121 -13.61 12.75 0.27
CA MET A 121 -13.20 13.12 -1.08
C MET A 121 -14.43 13.24 -1.97
#